data_6479efc8ff2f794393b9727aee8384ca
#
_entry.id   6479efc8ff2f794393b9727aee8384ca
#
_cell.length_a   1.000
_cell.length_b   1.000
_cell.length_c   1.000
_cell.angle_alpha   90.00
_cell.angle_beta   90.00
_cell.angle_gamma   90.00
#
_symmetry.space_group_name_H-M   'P 1'
#
loop_
_entity.id
_entity.type
_entity.pdbx_description
1 polymer ?
#
loop_
_entity_poly.entity_id
_entity_poly.type
_entity_poly.pdbx_seq_one_letter_code
_entity_poly.pdbx_strand_id
1 'polypeptide(L)'
;GINENEISEILNFGISKNAEVRFIEFMQNSHALDAVKCIGANEILEILSRDFKISPLKKDPHSPSSLFLANDKYRFGIISPHGEEFCKSCNRIRLSAEGLLIPCLYFDEAMSIKKALADNDFDEVLRIFESVVANKPEKNRWTQSEVSNRAFYETGG
;
A
#
# COMPACT_ATOMS: atom_id res chain seq x y z
N GLY A 1 16.57 -7.38 0.36
CA GLY A 1 17.47 -8.41 -0.06
C GLY A 1 17.24 -8.96 -1.46
N ILE A 2 16.31 -8.36 -2.26
CA ILE A 2 16.09 -8.84 -3.64
C ILE A 2 16.55 -7.78 -4.64
N ASN A 3 16.10 -6.54 -4.50
CA ASN A 3 16.33 -5.47 -5.48
C ASN A 3 16.84 -4.15 -4.89
N GLU A 4 17.33 -4.15 -3.66
CA GLU A 4 17.89 -2.93 -3.05
C GLU A 4 19.08 -2.34 -3.81
N ASN A 5 19.84 -3.15 -4.54
CA ASN A 5 20.95 -2.69 -5.36
C ASN A 5 20.50 -1.97 -6.64
N GLU A 6 19.22 -2.09 -7.02
CA GLU A 6 18.67 -1.52 -8.25
C GLU A 6 17.93 -0.19 -8.01
N ILE A 7 17.80 0.27 -6.76
CA ILE A 7 16.97 1.43 -6.39
C ILE A 7 17.35 2.68 -7.19
N SER A 8 18.63 3.03 -7.29
CA SER A 8 19.10 4.18 -8.08
C SER A 8 18.86 3.99 -9.57
N GLU A 9 19.05 2.78 -10.09
CA GLU A 9 18.84 2.46 -11.51
C GLU A 9 17.35 2.54 -11.87
N ILE A 10 16.47 2.04 -11.00
CA ILE A 10 15.00 2.13 -11.17
C ILE A 10 14.56 3.60 -11.23
N LEU A 11 15.10 4.47 -10.33
CA LEU A 11 14.79 5.89 -10.38
C LEU A 11 15.27 6.54 -11.68
N ASN A 12 16.49 6.26 -12.13
CA ASN A 12 17.04 6.74 -13.39
C ASN A 12 16.21 6.27 -14.60
N PHE A 13 15.78 5.01 -14.59
CA PHE A 13 14.88 4.49 -15.62
C PHE A 13 13.56 5.26 -15.66
N GLY A 14 12.92 5.50 -14.50
CA GLY A 14 11.72 6.31 -14.41
C GLY A 14 11.92 7.72 -14.97
N ILE A 15 13.02 8.38 -14.62
CA ILE A 15 13.41 9.69 -15.16
C ILE A 15 13.48 9.62 -16.69
N SER A 16 14.14 8.60 -17.24
CA SER A 16 14.31 8.44 -18.69
C SER A 16 12.99 8.25 -19.45
N LYS A 17 11.98 7.71 -18.76
CA LYS A 17 10.65 7.43 -19.32
C LYS A 17 9.60 8.49 -18.95
N ASN A 18 9.99 9.53 -18.20
CA ASN A 18 9.07 10.53 -17.65
C ASN A 18 7.92 9.88 -16.86
N ALA A 19 8.23 8.83 -16.10
CA ALA A 19 7.28 8.04 -15.31
C ALA A 19 7.56 8.19 -13.81
N GLU A 20 6.57 8.55 -13.00
CA GLU A 20 6.73 8.67 -11.54
C GLU A 20 6.99 7.31 -10.91
N VAL A 21 8.17 7.11 -10.34
CA VAL A 21 8.54 5.90 -9.59
C VAL A 21 7.94 5.96 -8.20
N ARG A 22 7.44 4.83 -7.73
CA ARG A 22 7.01 4.64 -6.34
C ARG A 22 7.65 3.41 -5.75
N PHE A 23 8.52 3.60 -4.77
CA PHE A 23 9.07 2.53 -3.96
C PHE A 23 8.06 2.15 -2.89
N ILE A 24 7.91 0.86 -2.62
CA ILE A 24 7.01 0.34 -1.59
C ILE A 24 7.84 -0.51 -0.63
N GLU A 25 7.80 -0.20 0.66
CA GLU A 25 8.37 -1.08 1.68
C GLU A 25 7.69 -2.45 1.60
N PHE A 26 8.49 -3.50 1.79
CA PHE A 26 7.97 -4.87 1.76
C PHE A 26 6.86 -5.06 2.80
N MET A 27 5.78 -5.66 2.36
CA MET A 27 4.60 -5.95 3.18
C MET A 27 4.50 -7.46 3.39
N GLN A 28 4.80 -7.90 4.60
CA GLN A 28 4.75 -9.33 4.94
C GLN A 28 3.32 -9.85 4.93
N ASN A 29 3.12 -11.03 4.36
CA ASN A 29 1.91 -11.82 4.46
C ASN A 29 2.28 -13.32 4.52
N SER A 30 1.30 -14.20 4.72
CA SER A 30 1.54 -15.64 4.85
C SER A 30 2.13 -16.29 3.59
N HIS A 31 2.06 -15.61 2.44
CA HIS A 31 2.63 -16.06 1.16
C HIS A 31 4.00 -15.46 0.87
N ALA A 32 4.50 -14.57 1.75
CA ALA A 32 5.79 -13.95 1.60
C ALA A 32 6.91 -14.88 2.10
N LEU A 33 8.08 -14.77 1.49
CA LEU A 33 9.26 -15.53 1.92
C LEU A 33 9.74 -14.99 3.28
N ASP A 34 9.82 -15.84 4.29
CA ASP A 34 10.27 -15.50 5.65
C ASP A 34 11.71 -14.94 5.72
N ALA A 35 12.50 -15.16 4.68
CA ALA A 35 13.92 -14.82 4.64
C ALA A 35 14.25 -13.50 3.94
N VAL A 36 13.25 -12.69 3.54
CA VAL A 36 13.51 -11.42 2.84
C VAL A 36 13.87 -10.34 3.85
N LYS A 37 15.10 -9.81 3.72
CA LYS A 37 15.49 -8.60 4.46
C LYS A 37 14.70 -7.41 3.89
N CYS A 38 13.87 -6.81 4.73
CA CYS A 38 13.17 -5.58 4.37
C CYS A 38 14.08 -4.37 4.56
N ILE A 39 13.99 -3.42 3.64
CA ILE A 39 14.56 -2.09 3.81
C ILE A 39 13.42 -1.08 3.98
N GLY A 40 13.61 -0.14 4.91
CA GLY A 40 12.63 0.91 5.19
C GLY A 40 12.84 2.16 4.33
N ALA A 41 11.89 3.10 4.42
CA ALA A 41 11.93 4.36 3.69
C ALA A 41 13.22 5.14 3.91
N ASN A 42 13.76 5.15 5.13
CA ASN A 42 15.00 5.85 5.44
C ASN A 42 16.20 5.25 4.70
N GLU A 43 16.31 3.91 4.65
CA GLU A 43 17.36 3.23 3.88
C GLU A 43 17.24 3.52 2.38
N ILE A 44 16.00 3.53 1.84
CA ILE A 44 15.76 3.89 0.44
C ILE A 44 16.25 5.32 0.17
N LEU A 45 15.92 6.28 1.04
CA LEU A 45 16.36 7.66 0.93
C LEU A 45 17.88 7.80 1.05
N GLU A 46 18.53 7.06 1.95
CA GLU A 46 19.98 7.02 2.09
C GLU A 46 20.66 6.51 0.81
N ILE A 47 20.15 5.42 0.21
CA ILE A 47 20.67 4.89 -1.04
C ILE A 47 20.54 5.93 -2.15
N LEU A 48 19.35 6.52 -2.32
CA LEU A 48 19.09 7.52 -3.36
C LEU A 48 19.92 8.80 -3.16
N SER A 49 20.17 9.20 -1.90
CA SER A 49 20.94 10.42 -1.58
C SER A 49 22.41 10.35 -1.95
N ARG A 50 22.93 9.17 -2.31
CA ARG A 50 24.28 9.00 -2.84
C ARG A 50 24.41 9.55 -4.26
N ASP A 51 23.33 9.46 -5.05
CA ASP A 51 23.33 9.79 -6.48
C ASP A 51 22.47 11.03 -6.81
N PHE A 52 21.54 11.40 -5.92
CA PHE A 52 20.58 12.46 -6.15
C PHE A 52 20.49 13.42 -4.96
N LYS A 53 20.28 14.70 -5.24
CA LYS A 53 19.83 15.66 -4.23
C LYS A 53 18.37 15.39 -3.96
N ILE A 54 18.01 14.94 -2.74
CA ILE A 54 16.64 14.60 -2.36
C ILE A 54 16.05 15.71 -1.50
N SER A 55 14.85 16.17 -1.85
CA SER A 55 14.07 17.11 -1.07
C SER A 55 12.62 16.63 -0.89
N PRO A 56 12.05 16.72 0.34
CA PRO A 56 10.68 16.29 0.59
C PRO A 56 9.67 17.27 -0.01
N LEU A 57 8.53 16.74 -0.46
CA LEU A 57 7.37 17.51 -0.84
C LEU A 57 6.30 17.49 0.27
N LYS A 58 5.41 18.48 0.25
CA LYS A 58 4.25 18.51 1.16
C LYS A 58 3.43 17.24 0.96
N LYS A 59 3.21 16.52 2.06
CA LYS A 59 2.42 15.29 2.06
C LYS A 59 0.94 15.61 1.86
N ASP A 60 0.28 14.90 0.93
CA ASP A 60 -1.16 14.81 0.88
C ASP A 60 -1.61 13.83 1.98
N PRO A 61 -2.47 14.26 2.94
CA PRO A 61 -2.93 13.39 4.03
C PRO A 61 -3.57 12.07 3.58
N HIS A 62 -4.21 12.08 2.41
CA HIS A 62 -4.93 10.92 1.86
C HIS A 62 -4.09 10.07 0.90
N SER A 63 -2.90 10.55 0.53
CA SER A 63 -1.98 9.77 -0.30
C SER A 63 -1.27 8.68 0.52
N PRO A 64 -1.19 7.44 0.03
CA PRO A 64 -0.38 6.41 0.67
C PRO A 64 1.12 6.68 0.54
N SER A 65 1.51 7.57 -0.38
CA SER A 65 2.90 7.86 -0.74
C SER A 65 3.37 9.18 -0.14
N SER A 66 4.52 9.16 0.51
CA SER A 66 5.31 10.37 0.77
C SER A 66 6.06 10.73 -0.51
N LEU A 67 5.96 11.99 -0.94
CA LEU A 67 6.53 12.46 -2.19
C LEU A 67 7.83 13.22 -1.97
N PHE A 68 8.75 13.08 -2.91
CA PHE A 68 10.07 13.70 -2.92
C PHE A 68 10.42 14.21 -4.31
N LEU A 69 11.38 15.15 -4.37
CA LEU A 69 12.04 15.56 -5.60
C LEU A 69 13.47 15.03 -5.61
N ALA A 70 13.88 14.45 -6.72
CA ALA A 70 15.27 14.18 -7.06
C ALA A 70 15.81 15.31 -7.94
N ASN A 71 16.94 15.90 -7.54
CA ASN A 71 17.62 17.01 -8.21
C ASN A 71 16.68 18.20 -8.48
N ASP A 72 15.79 18.52 -7.53
CA ASP A 72 14.82 19.62 -7.57
C ASP A 72 13.87 19.57 -8.79
N LYS A 73 13.81 18.46 -9.50
CA LYS A 73 13.06 18.36 -10.76
C LYS A 73 12.15 17.14 -10.87
N TYR A 74 12.67 15.96 -10.57
CA TYR A 74 11.93 14.72 -10.81
C TYR A 74 11.21 14.24 -9.56
N ARG A 75 9.89 14.06 -9.66
CA ARG A 75 9.05 13.59 -8.56
C ARG A 75 9.03 12.06 -8.48
N PHE A 76 9.24 11.56 -7.27
CA PHE A 76 9.06 10.14 -6.95
C PHE A 76 8.39 9.99 -5.58
N GLY A 77 7.97 8.79 -5.24
CA GLY A 77 7.29 8.50 -3.99
C GLY A 77 7.82 7.29 -3.25
N ILE A 78 7.58 7.28 -1.92
CA ILE A 78 7.81 6.12 -1.06
C ILE A 78 6.54 5.81 -0.31
N ILE A 79 6.10 4.56 -0.35
CA ILE A 79 4.95 4.04 0.39
C ILE A 79 5.48 3.22 1.56
N SER A 80 5.21 3.70 2.78
CA SER A 80 5.67 3.10 4.04
C SER A 80 4.48 2.56 4.84
N PRO A 81 4.00 1.35 4.55
CA PRO A 81 2.81 0.78 5.18
C PRO A 81 3.00 0.46 6.66
N HIS A 82 4.24 0.40 7.13
CA HIS A 82 4.59 0.17 8.54
C HIS A 82 4.53 1.44 9.39
N GLY A 83 4.48 2.63 8.77
CA GLY A 83 4.40 3.89 9.49
C GLY A 83 3.00 4.13 10.10
N GLU A 84 2.96 4.68 11.32
CA GLU A 84 1.70 4.98 12.01
C GLU A 84 0.78 5.91 11.20
N GLU A 85 1.35 6.89 10.50
CA GLU A 85 0.61 7.85 9.67
C GLU A 85 -0.07 7.21 8.44
N PHE A 86 0.39 6.03 8.01
CA PHE A 86 -0.17 5.34 6.85
C PHE A 86 -1.61 4.87 7.07
N CYS A 87 -1.91 4.42 8.29
CA CYS A 87 -3.24 3.91 8.64
C CYS A 87 -4.21 5.01 9.08
N LYS A 88 -3.71 6.04 9.80
CA LYS A 88 -4.56 7.11 10.38
C LYS A 88 -5.47 7.82 9.38
N SER A 89 -5.00 8.02 8.15
CA SER A 89 -5.76 8.73 7.09
C SER A 89 -6.24 7.79 5.99
N CYS A 90 -6.23 6.47 6.24
CA CYS A 90 -6.59 5.49 5.24
C CYS A 90 -8.11 5.46 4.99
N ASN A 91 -8.53 5.93 3.83
CA ASN A 91 -9.93 5.94 3.36
C ASN A 91 -10.22 4.85 2.32
N ARG A 92 -9.37 3.81 2.21
CA ARG A 92 -9.47 2.79 1.17
C ARG A 92 -10.20 1.57 1.67
N ILE A 93 -11.08 1.04 0.84
CA ILE A 93 -11.63 -0.31 0.89
C ILE A 93 -11.35 -0.97 -0.46
N ARG A 94 -11.45 -2.28 -0.54
CA ARG A 94 -11.18 -3.05 -1.75
C ARG A 94 -12.38 -3.92 -2.10
N LEU A 95 -12.54 -4.16 -3.40
CA LEU A 95 -13.49 -5.12 -3.93
C LEU A 95 -12.71 -6.19 -4.70
N SER A 96 -12.83 -7.45 -4.30
CA SER A 96 -12.23 -8.57 -5.03
C SER A 96 -13.07 -8.97 -6.24
N ALA A 97 -12.47 -9.77 -7.14
CA ALA A 97 -13.17 -10.33 -8.30
C ALA A 97 -14.32 -11.27 -7.89
N GLU A 98 -14.25 -11.88 -6.70
CA GLU A 98 -15.31 -12.73 -6.14
C GLU A 98 -16.46 -11.93 -5.52
N GLY A 99 -16.39 -10.60 -5.51
CA GLY A 99 -17.42 -9.74 -4.91
C GLY A 99 -17.30 -9.61 -3.38
N LEU A 100 -16.07 -9.68 -2.84
CA LEU A 100 -15.80 -9.45 -1.43
C LEU A 100 -15.40 -7.98 -1.21
N LEU A 101 -16.09 -7.28 -0.31
CA LEU A 101 -15.67 -5.99 0.23
C LEU A 101 -14.70 -6.22 1.39
N ILE A 102 -13.47 -5.72 1.24
CA ILE A 102 -12.36 -5.92 2.16
C ILE A 102 -11.99 -4.57 2.77
N PRO A 103 -12.13 -4.38 4.10
CA PRO A 103 -11.87 -3.10 4.76
C PRO A 103 -10.39 -2.72 4.80
N CYS A 104 -9.51 -3.71 4.87
CA CYS A 104 -8.07 -3.50 4.97
C CYS A 104 -7.31 -4.64 4.30
N LEU A 105 -6.18 -4.31 3.66
CA LEU A 105 -5.30 -5.28 3.00
C LEU A 105 -4.72 -6.33 3.95
N TYR A 106 -4.58 -5.98 5.24
CA TYR A 106 -3.90 -6.79 6.26
C TYR A 106 -4.81 -7.67 7.10
N PHE A 107 -6.12 -7.64 6.85
CA PHE A 107 -7.07 -8.43 7.63
C PHE A 107 -7.83 -9.37 6.70
N ASP A 108 -8.15 -10.53 7.22
CA ASP A 108 -8.88 -11.56 6.47
C ASP A 108 -10.39 -11.30 6.46
N GLU A 109 -10.86 -10.37 7.30
CA GLU A 109 -12.26 -9.98 7.35
C GLU A 109 -12.70 -9.38 6.02
N ALA A 110 -13.81 -9.89 5.51
CA ALA A 110 -14.47 -9.40 4.30
C ALA A 110 -15.94 -9.78 4.31
N MET A 111 -16.76 -9.01 3.62
CA MET A 111 -18.19 -9.29 3.43
C MET A 111 -18.50 -9.42 1.94
N SER A 112 -19.28 -10.45 1.59
CA SER A 112 -19.67 -10.67 0.20
C SER A 112 -20.92 -9.85 -0.16
N ILE A 113 -20.83 -9.10 -1.27
CA ILE A 113 -21.97 -8.41 -1.89
C ILE A 113 -22.54 -9.18 -3.07
N LYS A 114 -21.97 -10.34 -3.40
CA LYS A 114 -22.30 -11.09 -4.61
C LYS A 114 -23.77 -11.48 -4.70
N LYS A 115 -24.33 -11.99 -3.58
CA LYS A 115 -25.73 -12.40 -3.55
C LYS A 115 -26.67 -11.20 -3.70
N ALA A 116 -26.44 -10.14 -2.94
CA ALA A 116 -27.26 -8.93 -3.01
C ALA A 116 -27.23 -8.31 -4.42
N LEU A 117 -26.08 -8.29 -5.07
CA LEU A 117 -25.98 -7.85 -6.46
C LEU A 117 -26.74 -8.75 -7.44
N ALA A 118 -26.66 -10.08 -7.28
CA ALA A 118 -27.39 -11.02 -8.12
C ALA A 118 -28.92 -10.88 -7.98
N ASP A 119 -29.37 -10.57 -6.78
CA ASP A 119 -30.80 -10.36 -6.45
C ASP A 119 -31.26 -8.91 -6.79
N ASN A 120 -30.37 -8.03 -7.27
CA ASN A 120 -30.59 -6.58 -7.47
C ASN A 120 -31.05 -5.85 -6.19
N ASP A 121 -30.66 -6.36 -5.01
CA ASP A 121 -30.96 -5.76 -3.70
C ASP A 121 -29.88 -4.72 -3.35
N PHE A 122 -30.03 -3.52 -3.89
CA PHE A 122 -29.09 -2.42 -3.66
C PHE A 122 -29.11 -1.87 -2.23
N ASP A 123 -30.23 -2.03 -1.53
CA ASP A 123 -30.33 -1.64 -0.11
C ASP A 123 -29.46 -2.55 0.75
N GLU A 124 -29.44 -3.85 0.44
CA GLU A 124 -28.55 -4.79 1.12
C GLU A 124 -27.09 -4.53 0.75
N VAL A 125 -26.75 -4.23 -0.51
CA VAL A 125 -25.40 -3.83 -0.91
C VAL A 125 -24.93 -2.63 -0.10
N LEU A 126 -25.77 -1.60 0.07
CA LEU A 126 -25.44 -0.41 0.86
C LEU A 126 -25.23 -0.75 2.33
N ARG A 127 -26.09 -1.55 2.94
CA ARG A 127 -25.93 -2.01 4.33
C ARG A 127 -24.63 -2.76 4.57
N ILE A 128 -24.25 -3.64 3.65
CA ILE A 128 -22.97 -4.36 3.71
C ILE A 128 -21.80 -3.38 3.61
N PHE A 129 -21.87 -2.43 2.66
CA PHE A 129 -20.85 -1.41 2.49
C PHE A 129 -20.65 -0.56 3.77
N GLU A 130 -21.74 -0.06 4.34
CA GLU A 130 -21.72 0.71 5.59
C GLU A 130 -21.13 -0.10 6.74
N SER A 131 -21.50 -1.39 6.84
CA SER A 131 -20.94 -2.30 7.84
C SER A 131 -19.42 -2.48 7.67
N VAL A 132 -18.94 -2.68 6.44
CA VAL A 132 -17.51 -2.81 6.15
C VAL A 132 -16.74 -1.54 6.49
N VAL A 133 -17.32 -0.37 6.20
CA VAL A 133 -16.70 0.92 6.54
C VAL A 133 -16.67 1.14 8.05
N ALA A 134 -17.77 0.86 8.74
CA ALA A 134 -17.88 1.03 10.20
C ALA A 134 -16.92 0.11 10.97
N ASN A 135 -16.68 -1.09 10.46
CA ASN A 135 -15.78 -2.07 11.07
C ASN A 135 -14.34 -2.00 10.54
N LYS A 136 -14.01 -0.97 9.74
CA LYS A 136 -12.65 -0.78 9.24
C LYS A 136 -11.68 -0.54 10.39
N PRO A 137 -10.60 -1.35 10.52
CA PRO A 137 -9.63 -1.17 11.59
C PRO A 137 -8.89 0.16 11.45
N GLU A 138 -8.70 0.86 12.58
CA GLU A 138 -8.00 2.16 12.62
C GLU A 138 -6.51 2.05 12.29
N LYS A 139 -5.90 0.88 12.58
CA LYS A 139 -4.49 0.60 12.32
C LYS A 139 -4.26 -0.88 12.05
N ASN A 140 -3.14 -1.18 11.40
CA ASN A 140 -2.68 -2.55 11.27
C ASN A 140 -2.21 -3.13 12.62
N ARG A 141 -2.03 -4.45 12.67
CA ARG A 141 -1.60 -5.18 13.87
C ARG A 141 -0.25 -5.87 13.66
N TRP A 142 0.65 -5.27 12.92
CA TRP A 142 1.98 -5.81 12.66
C TRP A 142 2.76 -6.20 13.92
N THR A 143 2.61 -5.39 15.00
CA THR A 143 3.26 -5.64 16.28
C THR A 143 2.73 -6.88 17.00
N GLN A 144 1.59 -7.42 16.58
CA GLN A 144 0.95 -8.62 17.14
C GLN A 144 1.22 -9.86 16.28
N SER A 145 2.12 -9.75 15.30
CA SER A 145 2.44 -10.82 14.35
C SER A 145 1.21 -11.34 13.57
N GLU A 146 0.15 -10.56 13.50
CA GLU A 146 -1.00 -10.86 12.67
C GLU A 146 -0.69 -10.48 11.23
N VAL A 147 -0.71 -11.47 10.35
CA VAL A 147 -0.52 -11.31 8.91
C VAL A 147 -1.73 -11.88 8.18
N SER A 148 -2.13 -11.24 7.09
CA SER A 148 -3.21 -11.75 6.25
C SER A 148 -2.82 -13.08 5.61
N ASN A 149 -3.76 -14.04 5.60
CA ASN A 149 -3.65 -15.27 4.83
C ASN A 149 -4.01 -15.07 3.35
N ARG A 150 -4.55 -13.89 3.01
CA ARG A 150 -4.96 -13.54 1.65
C ARG A 150 -3.76 -13.04 0.85
N ALA A 151 -3.59 -13.55 -0.35
CA ALA A 151 -2.55 -13.06 -1.26
C ALA A 151 -2.94 -11.66 -1.82
N PHE A 152 -1.96 -10.79 -2.04
CA PHE A 152 -2.23 -9.43 -2.49
C PHE A 152 -2.93 -9.38 -3.85
N TYR A 153 -2.64 -10.31 -4.77
CA TYR A 153 -3.32 -10.40 -6.06
C TYR A 153 -4.83 -10.73 -5.94
N GLU A 154 -5.26 -11.36 -4.85
CA GLU A 154 -6.68 -11.64 -4.58
C GLU A 154 -7.45 -10.38 -4.17
N THR A 155 -6.75 -9.33 -3.81
CA THR A 155 -7.33 -8.07 -3.34
C THR A 155 -7.27 -6.94 -4.37
N GLY A 156 -6.89 -7.25 -5.61
CA GLY A 156 -6.84 -6.28 -6.69
C GLY A 156 -5.66 -5.29 -6.57
N GLY A 157 -4.58 -5.68 -5.93
CA GLY A 157 -3.40 -4.82 -5.76
C GLY A 157 -2.12 -5.58 -5.89
#